data_13361e1e5a0a78c0e7ee1e8636d5bddf
#
_entry.id   13361e1e5a0a78c0e7ee1e8636d5bddf
#
_cell.length_a   1.000
_cell.length_b   1.000
_cell.length_c   1.000
_cell.angle_alpha   90.00
_cell.angle_beta   90.00
_cell.angle_gamma   90.00
#
_symmetry.space_group_name_H-M   'P 1'
#
loop_
_entity.id
_entity.type
_entity.pdbx_description
1 polymer ?
#
loop_
_entity_poly.entity_id
_entity_poly.type
_entity_poly.pdbx_seq_one_letter_code
_entity_poly.pdbx_strand_id
1 'polypeptide(L)'
;YKAVSEADNQPLFNRALLGQYSPGSTFKPCTAIAGLTEGVITTGTRIQCTGTFRKYEDTGYAPKCWIASSGVTHGNDNVTEAIRDSCNIFFYTVGDSLPIDTLARYAAAFGLGEHTGIELPESTGQMATEAVKKKLENTNWYVGDSLQAAIGQSYSLFTPLQLAEYCATIANGGTRHSASILKTVRSYDGSELIYENEAEVLSTVETSDYNWAAVQKGMYLVANDLSLIHISE
;
A
#
# COMPACT_ATOMS: atom_id res chain seq x y z
N TYR A 1 -24.73 -7.20 26.84
CA TYR A 1 -23.31 -7.48 26.58
C TYR A 1 -23.13 -8.87 25.95
N LYS A 2 -23.66 -9.96 26.58
CA LYS A 2 -23.50 -11.35 26.12
C LYS A 2 -23.93 -11.55 24.65
N ALA A 3 -25.11 -11.03 24.25
CA ALA A 3 -25.61 -11.13 22.88
C ALA A 3 -24.69 -10.45 21.85
N VAL A 4 -23.90 -9.44 22.26
CA VAL A 4 -22.96 -8.75 21.38
C VAL A 4 -21.60 -9.43 21.38
N SER A 5 -21.12 -9.91 22.54
CA SER A 5 -19.81 -10.55 22.66
C SER A 5 -19.75 -11.96 22.02
N GLU A 6 -20.89 -12.64 21.95
CA GLU A 6 -21.02 -13.99 21.38
C GLU A 6 -21.58 -14.00 19.94
N ALA A 7 -21.78 -12.83 19.33
CA ALA A 7 -22.28 -12.75 17.95
C ALA A 7 -21.23 -13.20 16.94
N ASP A 8 -21.63 -14.00 15.96
CA ASP A 8 -20.75 -14.60 14.93
C ASP A 8 -19.96 -13.55 14.12
N ASN A 9 -20.54 -12.35 13.92
CA ASN A 9 -19.92 -11.25 13.20
C ASN A 9 -18.88 -10.45 14.02
N GLN A 10 -18.64 -10.85 15.29
CA GLN A 10 -17.66 -10.25 16.19
C GLN A 10 -17.73 -8.71 16.24
N PRO A 11 -18.86 -8.11 16.63
CA PRO A 11 -19.05 -6.65 16.56
C PRO A 11 -18.13 -5.86 17.49
N LEU A 12 -17.54 -6.50 18.51
CA LEU A 12 -16.55 -5.90 19.41
C LEU A 12 -15.12 -5.96 18.89
N PHE A 13 -14.87 -6.70 17.82
CA PHE A 13 -13.55 -6.75 17.19
C PHE A 13 -13.28 -5.44 16.44
N ASN A 14 -12.26 -4.70 16.87
CA ASN A 14 -11.86 -3.45 16.20
C ASN A 14 -11.14 -3.74 14.88
N ARG A 15 -11.89 -3.84 13.80
CA ARG A 15 -11.36 -4.15 12.46
C ARG A 15 -10.41 -3.10 11.95
N ALA A 16 -10.56 -1.85 12.37
CA ALA A 16 -9.69 -0.75 11.92
C ALA A 16 -8.27 -0.89 12.45
N LEU A 17 -8.11 -1.42 13.67
CA LEU A 17 -6.83 -1.50 14.37
C LEU A 17 -6.25 -2.91 14.44
N LEU A 18 -7.10 -3.95 14.43
CA LEU A 18 -6.71 -5.34 14.65
C LEU A 18 -6.92 -6.22 13.41
N GLY A 19 -7.81 -5.82 12.50
CA GLY A 19 -8.04 -6.53 11.25
C GLY A 19 -6.86 -6.38 10.30
N GLN A 20 -6.40 -7.50 9.74
CA GLN A 20 -5.28 -7.53 8.80
C GLN A 20 -5.78 -7.99 7.44
N TYR A 21 -5.57 -7.18 6.42
CA TYR A 21 -6.08 -7.40 5.07
C TYR A 21 -4.98 -7.23 4.04
N SER A 22 -5.03 -8.02 2.96
CA SER A 22 -4.17 -7.80 1.81
C SER A 22 -4.51 -6.46 1.16
N PRO A 23 -3.56 -5.54 1.00
CA PRO A 23 -3.82 -4.22 0.45
C PRO A 23 -4.20 -4.24 -1.04
N GLY A 24 -3.75 -5.26 -1.77
CA GLY A 24 -3.94 -5.33 -3.22
C GLY A 24 -3.45 -4.05 -3.91
N SER A 25 -4.18 -3.60 -4.92
CA SER A 25 -3.79 -2.45 -5.76
C SER A 25 -3.63 -1.12 -5.00
N THR A 26 -4.12 -0.99 -3.77
CA THR A 26 -3.86 0.21 -2.96
C THR A 26 -2.40 0.34 -2.54
N PHE A 27 -1.61 -0.73 -2.65
CA PHE A 27 -0.17 -0.74 -2.40
C PHE A 27 0.67 -0.18 -3.56
N LYS A 28 0.14 -0.14 -4.79
CA LYS A 28 0.87 0.28 -5.99
C LYS A 28 1.52 1.66 -5.91
N PRO A 29 0.92 2.69 -5.28
CA PRO A 29 1.60 3.96 -5.06
C PRO A 29 2.91 3.82 -4.26
N CYS A 30 3.00 2.92 -3.26
CA CYS A 30 4.25 2.62 -2.55
C CYS A 30 5.31 2.05 -3.51
N THR A 31 4.93 1.05 -4.32
CA THR A 31 5.81 0.48 -5.34
C THR A 31 6.25 1.52 -6.37
N ALA A 32 5.36 2.45 -6.76
CA ALA A 32 5.68 3.54 -7.67
C ALA A 32 6.73 4.50 -7.08
N ILE A 33 6.54 4.96 -5.83
CA ILE A 33 7.52 5.82 -5.14
C ILE A 33 8.86 5.10 -5.01
N ALA A 34 8.87 3.83 -4.59
CA ALA A 34 10.09 3.04 -4.49
C ALA A 34 10.80 2.95 -5.85
N GLY A 35 10.08 2.58 -6.93
CA GLY A 35 10.64 2.44 -8.27
C GLY A 35 11.16 3.75 -8.86
N LEU A 36 10.48 4.87 -8.61
CA LEU A 36 10.89 6.22 -9.04
C LEU A 36 12.13 6.69 -8.27
N THR A 37 12.17 6.49 -6.96
CA THR A 37 13.25 6.96 -6.10
C THR A 37 14.54 6.17 -6.31
N GLU A 38 14.43 4.86 -6.50
CA GLU A 38 15.58 3.98 -6.78
C GLU A 38 16.01 4.03 -8.27
N GLY A 39 15.33 4.85 -9.11
CA GLY A 39 15.69 5.01 -10.51
C GLY A 39 15.37 3.79 -11.40
N VAL A 40 14.57 2.84 -10.91
CA VAL A 40 14.07 1.71 -11.70
C VAL A 40 13.19 2.19 -12.86
N ILE A 41 12.40 3.23 -12.59
CA ILE A 41 11.60 3.97 -13.55
C ILE A 41 11.78 5.47 -13.35
N THR A 42 11.36 6.24 -14.36
CA THR A 42 11.18 7.70 -14.29
C THR A 42 9.71 8.04 -14.54
N THR A 43 9.31 9.27 -14.28
CA THR A 43 7.95 9.73 -14.61
C THR A 43 7.61 9.67 -16.10
N GLY A 44 8.66 9.65 -16.96
CA GLY A 44 8.53 9.50 -18.42
C GLY A 44 8.64 8.05 -18.92
N THR A 45 9.03 7.10 -18.07
CA THR A 45 9.11 5.68 -18.44
C THR A 45 7.75 5.15 -18.83
N ARG A 46 7.66 4.52 -20.02
CA ARG A 46 6.44 3.90 -20.51
C ARG A 46 6.61 2.39 -20.63
N ILE A 47 5.62 1.64 -20.15
CA ILE A 47 5.61 0.18 -20.20
C ILE A 47 4.33 -0.28 -20.89
N GLN A 48 4.52 -1.11 -21.93
CA GLN A 48 3.40 -1.68 -22.70
C GLN A 48 2.69 -2.76 -21.88
N CYS A 49 1.40 -2.57 -21.62
CA CYS A 49 0.56 -3.62 -21.06
C CYS A 49 0.25 -4.67 -22.13
N THR A 50 0.84 -5.84 -22.00
CA THR A 50 0.63 -6.98 -22.92
C THR A 50 -0.48 -7.92 -22.44
N GLY A 51 -1.18 -7.57 -21.34
CA GLY A 51 -2.20 -8.43 -20.72
C GLY A 51 -1.62 -9.58 -19.90
N THR A 52 -0.46 -10.13 -20.28
CA THR A 52 0.23 -11.23 -19.59
C THR A 52 1.71 -10.89 -19.46
N PHE A 53 2.27 -11.03 -18.27
CA PHE A 53 3.70 -10.85 -17.98
C PHE A 53 4.45 -12.15 -18.32
N ARG A 54 5.09 -12.18 -19.49
CA ARG A 54 5.65 -13.41 -20.09
C ARG A 54 7.12 -13.66 -19.79
N LYS A 55 7.79 -12.80 -19.04
CA LYS A 55 9.25 -12.91 -18.79
C LYS A 55 9.66 -14.27 -18.21
N TYR A 56 8.76 -14.93 -17.49
CA TYR A 56 9.01 -16.22 -16.83
C TYR A 56 8.08 -17.34 -17.35
N GLU A 57 7.51 -17.17 -18.53
CA GLU A 57 6.54 -18.12 -19.12
C GLU A 57 7.16 -19.50 -19.35
N ASP A 58 8.43 -19.58 -19.64
CA ASP A 58 9.20 -20.83 -19.78
C ASP A 58 9.32 -21.64 -18.48
N THR A 59 9.18 -20.98 -17.33
CA THR A 59 9.09 -21.63 -16.00
C THR A 59 7.66 -22.04 -15.61
N GLY A 60 6.69 -21.78 -16.47
CA GLY A 60 5.26 -22.00 -16.20
C GLY A 60 4.60 -20.87 -15.42
N TYR A 61 5.30 -19.74 -15.20
CA TYR A 61 4.75 -18.59 -14.46
C TYR A 61 4.57 -17.36 -15.37
N ALA A 62 3.31 -17.05 -15.67
CA ALA A 62 2.94 -15.91 -16.54
C ALA A 62 1.70 -15.18 -15.96
N PRO A 63 1.88 -14.34 -14.92
CA PRO A 63 0.78 -13.66 -14.27
C PRO A 63 0.12 -12.64 -15.20
N LYS A 64 -1.20 -12.45 -15.03
CA LYS A 64 -2.01 -11.63 -15.92
C LYS A 64 -2.34 -10.28 -15.30
N CYS A 65 -2.51 -9.28 -16.16
CA CYS A 65 -3.19 -8.05 -15.80
C CYS A 65 -4.68 -8.34 -15.56
N TRP A 66 -5.32 -7.60 -14.65
CA TRP A 66 -6.72 -7.81 -14.33
C TRP A 66 -7.64 -7.64 -15.56
N ILE A 67 -7.30 -6.69 -16.46
CA ILE A 67 -8.09 -6.40 -17.66
C ILE A 67 -7.96 -7.48 -18.75
N ALA A 68 -6.97 -8.36 -18.66
CA ALA A 68 -6.69 -9.35 -19.72
C ALA A 68 -7.87 -10.29 -20.01
N SER A 69 -8.76 -10.53 -19.05
CA SER A 69 -9.99 -11.32 -19.21
C SER A 69 -10.98 -10.69 -20.19
N SER A 70 -10.93 -9.38 -20.38
CA SER A 70 -11.80 -8.63 -21.30
C SER A 70 -11.26 -8.61 -22.74
N GLY A 71 -10.11 -9.24 -23.00
CA GLY A 71 -9.48 -9.26 -24.33
C GLY A 71 -8.83 -7.94 -24.76
N VAL A 72 -8.72 -6.97 -23.84
CA VAL A 72 -8.08 -5.66 -24.07
C VAL A 72 -6.86 -5.47 -23.18
N THR A 73 -6.10 -4.39 -23.40
CA THR A 73 -4.95 -4.01 -22.60
C THR A 73 -5.00 -2.52 -22.26
N HIS A 74 -4.26 -2.08 -21.25
CA HIS A 74 -4.18 -0.65 -20.87
C HIS A 74 -3.37 0.20 -21.88
N GLY A 75 -2.63 -0.44 -22.81
CA GLY A 75 -1.79 0.28 -23.75
C GLY A 75 -0.39 0.51 -23.20
N ASN A 76 0.18 1.67 -23.50
CA ASN A 76 1.56 2.03 -23.15
C ASN A 76 1.55 3.12 -22.07
N ASP A 77 1.50 2.70 -20.81
CA ASP A 77 1.29 3.56 -19.66
C ASP A 77 2.61 4.11 -19.09
N ASN A 78 2.58 5.35 -18.61
CA ASN A 78 3.54 5.85 -17.63
C ASN A 78 3.04 5.54 -16.20
N VAL A 79 3.83 5.92 -15.17
CA VAL A 79 3.50 5.60 -13.78
C VAL A 79 2.16 6.19 -13.31
N THR A 80 1.82 7.40 -13.75
CA THR A 80 0.55 8.09 -13.42
C THR A 80 -0.64 7.34 -14.03
N GLU A 81 -0.56 6.99 -15.31
CA GLU A 81 -1.56 6.22 -16.03
C GLU A 81 -1.68 4.79 -15.47
N ALA A 82 -0.54 4.15 -15.15
CA ALA A 82 -0.52 2.81 -14.56
C ALA A 82 -1.17 2.74 -13.16
N ILE A 83 -1.07 3.80 -12.35
CA ILE A 83 -1.80 3.92 -11.08
C ILE A 83 -3.30 4.09 -11.37
N ARG A 84 -3.68 5.02 -12.25
CA ARG A 84 -5.09 5.25 -12.66
C ARG A 84 -5.75 3.95 -13.12
N ASP A 85 -5.10 3.22 -14.02
CA ASP A 85 -5.63 2.02 -14.66
C ASP A 85 -5.39 0.76 -13.83
N SER A 86 -4.69 0.89 -12.69
CA SER A 86 -4.28 -0.24 -11.85
C SER A 86 -3.56 -1.34 -12.65
N CYS A 87 -2.67 -0.97 -13.59
CA CYS A 87 -2.02 -1.88 -14.51
C CYS A 87 -1.05 -2.84 -13.80
N ASN A 88 -1.38 -4.13 -13.69
CA ASN A 88 -0.49 -5.10 -13.07
C ASN A 88 0.81 -5.30 -13.85
N ILE A 89 0.79 -5.25 -15.19
CA ILE A 89 2.01 -5.46 -16.00
C ILE A 89 3.05 -4.39 -15.69
N PHE A 90 2.63 -3.13 -15.54
CA PHE A 90 3.53 -2.05 -15.15
C PHE A 90 4.21 -2.37 -13.82
N PHE A 91 3.42 -2.72 -12.79
CA PHE A 91 3.94 -2.95 -11.45
C PHE A 91 4.67 -4.30 -11.29
N TYR A 92 4.36 -5.30 -12.10
CA TYR A 92 5.19 -6.50 -12.21
C TYR A 92 6.58 -6.15 -12.77
N THR A 93 6.65 -5.30 -13.80
CA THR A 93 7.93 -4.85 -14.37
C THR A 93 8.78 -4.08 -13.35
N VAL A 94 8.16 -3.21 -12.56
CA VAL A 94 8.85 -2.50 -11.46
C VAL A 94 9.30 -3.48 -10.39
N GLY A 95 8.41 -4.36 -9.91
CA GLY A 95 8.71 -5.33 -8.86
C GLY A 95 9.74 -6.38 -9.25
N ASP A 96 9.86 -6.67 -10.54
CA ASP A 96 10.89 -7.56 -11.08
C ASP A 96 12.30 -6.97 -11.03
N SER A 97 12.39 -5.65 -11.04
CA SER A 97 13.65 -4.91 -11.03
C SER A 97 13.99 -4.29 -9.67
N LEU A 98 13.05 -4.34 -8.72
CA LEU A 98 13.20 -3.76 -7.38
C LEU A 98 13.40 -4.88 -6.36
N PRO A 99 14.54 -4.93 -5.63
CA PRO A 99 14.74 -5.91 -4.57
C PRO A 99 13.63 -5.85 -3.52
N ILE A 100 13.18 -7.01 -3.05
CA ILE A 100 12.07 -7.08 -2.07
C ILE A 100 12.38 -6.35 -0.76
N ASP A 101 13.62 -6.39 -0.29
CA ASP A 101 14.04 -5.67 0.92
C ASP A 101 13.97 -4.14 0.72
N THR A 102 14.25 -3.67 -0.49
CA THR A 102 14.06 -2.25 -0.83
C THR A 102 12.59 -1.87 -0.77
N LEU A 103 11.71 -2.65 -1.40
CA LEU A 103 10.27 -2.42 -1.34
C LEU A 103 9.75 -2.46 0.10
N ALA A 104 10.22 -3.41 0.92
CA ALA A 104 9.87 -3.53 2.34
C ALA A 104 10.31 -2.30 3.15
N ARG A 105 11.48 -1.74 2.86
CA ARG A 105 11.99 -0.51 3.49
C ARG A 105 11.07 0.69 3.20
N TYR A 106 10.60 0.84 1.95
CA TYR A 106 9.62 1.89 1.61
C TYR A 106 8.28 1.64 2.28
N ALA A 107 7.78 0.40 2.31
CA ALA A 107 6.56 0.05 3.00
C ALA A 107 6.62 0.43 4.49
N ALA A 108 7.71 0.09 5.19
CA ALA A 108 7.94 0.45 6.58
C ALA A 108 8.00 1.99 6.77
N ALA A 109 8.69 2.71 5.89
CA ALA A 109 8.74 4.18 5.94
C ALA A 109 7.35 4.81 5.75
N PHE A 110 6.46 4.17 5.02
CA PHE A 110 5.05 4.55 4.92
C PHE A 110 4.17 4.07 6.09
N GLY A 111 4.73 3.34 7.06
CA GLY A 111 3.99 2.80 8.20
C GLY A 111 3.31 1.44 7.95
N LEU A 112 3.51 0.86 6.77
CA LEU A 112 2.95 -0.45 6.43
C LEU A 112 3.78 -1.56 7.07
N GLY A 113 3.21 -2.25 8.06
CA GLY A 113 3.91 -3.22 8.89
C GLY A 113 4.46 -2.65 10.20
N GLU A 114 4.19 -1.37 10.51
CA GLU A 114 4.67 -0.66 11.69
C GLU A 114 3.52 -0.21 12.59
N HIS A 115 3.83 0.17 13.85
CA HIS A 115 2.85 0.80 14.72
C HIS A 115 2.48 2.19 14.22
N THR A 116 1.20 2.55 14.33
CA THR A 116 0.70 3.89 13.93
C THR A 116 0.88 4.93 15.05
N GLY A 117 1.17 4.48 16.27
CA GLY A 117 1.28 5.35 17.45
C GLY A 117 -0.04 5.66 18.13
N ILE A 118 -1.15 5.08 17.67
CA ILE A 118 -2.46 5.27 18.32
C ILE A 118 -2.46 4.69 19.74
N GLU A 119 -3.15 5.35 20.68
CA GLU A 119 -3.19 4.98 22.11
C GLU A 119 -3.99 3.70 22.39
N LEU A 120 -4.53 3.06 21.38
CA LEU A 120 -5.31 1.82 21.50
C LEU A 120 -4.47 0.60 21.07
N PRO A 121 -4.79 -0.60 21.53
CA PRO A 121 -4.19 -1.83 21.04
C PRO A 121 -4.36 -1.95 19.53
N GLU A 122 -3.26 -2.14 18.80
CA GLU A 122 -3.21 -2.27 17.36
C GLU A 122 -2.35 -3.45 16.90
N SER A 123 -2.61 -3.94 15.69
CA SER A 123 -1.77 -4.92 15.02
C SER A 123 -0.85 -4.22 14.04
N THR A 124 0.42 -4.65 13.98
CA THR A 124 1.39 -4.16 12.98
C THR A 124 1.18 -4.75 11.59
N GLY A 125 0.39 -5.84 11.48
CA GLY A 125 0.36 -6.57 10.23
C GLY A 125 1.73 -7.13 9.83
N GLN A 126 1.98 -7.28 8.54
CA GLN A 126 3.28 -7.72 8.02
C GLN A 126 3.46 -7.34 6.55
N MET A 127 4.69 -7.02 6.16
CA MET A 127 5.10 -6.89 4.75
C MET A 127 5.59 -8.25 4.22
N ALA A 128 5.24 -8.59 2.98
CA ALA A 128 5.77 -9.75 2.29
C ALA A 128 7.30 -9.63 2.11
N THR A 129 8.04 -10.55 2.72
CA THR A 129 9.51 -10.67 2.64
C THR A 129 9.93 -12.14 2.63
N GLU A 130 11.19 -12.40 2.28
CA GLU A 130 11.76 -13.76 2.37
C GLU A 130 11.62 -14.33 3.79
N ALA A 131 11.88 -13.51 4.82
CA ALA A 131 11.80 -13.91 6.22
C ALA A 131 10.36 -14.30 6.62
N VAL A 132 9.36 -13.52 6.18
CA VAL A 132 7.95 -13.80 6.43
C VAL A 132 7.53 -15.09 5.75
N LYS A 133 7.85 -15.28 4.47
CA LYS A 133 7.55 -16.52 3.75
C LYS A 133 8.22 -17.74 4.40
N LYS A 134 9.49 -17.61 4.75
CA LYS A 134 10.23 -18.66 5.44
C LYS A 134 9.60 -19.05 6.77
N LYS A 135 9.12 -18.08 7.53
CA LYS A 135 8.44 -18.31 8.81
C LYS A 135 7.08 -19.01 8.63
N LEU A 136 6.31 -18.62 7.61
CA LEU A 136 4.94 -19.12 7.40
C LEU A 136 4.90 -20.50 6.71
N GLU A 137 5.74 -20.71 5.69
CA GLU A 137 5.68 -21.89 4.82
C GLU A 137 6.94 -22.74 4.82
N ASN A 138 8.03 -22.26 5.43
CA ASN A 138 9.36 -22.90 5.38
C ASN A 138 9.88 -23.16 3.97
N THR A 139 9.50 -22.31 3.00
CA THR A 139 9.90 -22.38 1.59
C THR A 139 10.80 -21.21 1.21
N ASN A 140 11.43 -21.29 0.03
CA ASN A 140 12.26 -20.21 -0.49
C ASN A 140 11.39 -19.12 -1.15
N TRP A 141 11.98 -17.93 -1.24
CA TRP A 141 11.42 -16.83 -2.02
C TRP A 141 11.65 -17.06 -3.51
N TYR A 142 10.63 -16.84 -4.31
CA TYR A 142 10.70 -16.97 -5.76
C TYR A 142 10.34 -15.63 -6.41
N VAL A 143 10.70 -15.45 -7.68
CA VAL A 143 10.39 -14.25 -8.44
C VAL A 143 8.89 -13.93 -8.44
N GLY A 144 8.04 -14.95 -8.50
CA GLY A 144 6.59 -14.78 -8.41
C GLY A 144 6.13 -14.09 -7.13
N ASP A 145 6.81 -14.33 -6.01
CA ASP A 145 6.51 -13.66 -4.74
C ASP A 145 6.80 -12.14 -4.83
N SER A 146 7.93 -11.76 -5.45
CA SER A 146 8.28 -10.35 -5.67
C SER A 146 7.27 -9.63 -6.56
N LEU A 147 6.84 -10.28 -7.67
CA LEU A 147 5.85 -9.72 -8.58
C LEU A 147 4.51 -9.51 -7.86
N GLN A 148 4.07 -10.49 -7.07
CA GLN A 148 2.82 -10.38 -6.30
C GLN A 148 2.94 -9.35 -5.17
N ALA A 149 4.07 -9.28 -4.45
CA ALA A 149 4.30 -8.28 -3.42
C ALA A 149 4.23 -6.85 -3.98
N ALA A 150 4.77 -6.62 -5.18
CA ALA A 150 4.75 -5.30 -5.84
C ALA A 150 3.34 -4.77 -6.17
N ILE A 151 2.34 -5.64 -6.22
CA ILE A 151 0.93 -5.28 -6.41
C ILE A 151 0.10 -5.41 -5.12
N GLY A 152 0.77 -5.51 -3.96
CA GLY A 152 0.12 -5.59 -2.66
C GLY A 152 -0.56 -6.92 -2.35
N GLN A 153 -0.10 -7.99 -2.97
CA GLN A 153 -0.52 -9.37 -2.71
C GLN A 153 0.59 -10.17 -2.02
N SER A 154 0.60 -11.50 -2.20
CA SER A 154 1.51 -12.40 -1.48
C SER A 154 1.18 -12.41 0.02
N TYR A 155 2.19 -12.23 0.89
CA TYR A 155 2.06 -12.30 2.36
C TYR A 155 1.83 -10.94 3.02
N SER A 156 1.61 -9.87 2.24
CA SER A 156 1.37 -8.53 2.78
C SER A 156 -0.02 -8.41 3.39
N LEU A 157 -0.07 -8.05 4.67
CA LEU A 157 -1.29 -7.87 5.45
C LEU A 157 -1.16 -6.60 6.30
N PHE A 158 -2.07 -5.64 6.13
CA PHE A 158 -2.04 -4.38 6.87
C PHE A 158 -3.40 -4.06 7.47
N THR A 159 -3.41 -3.20 8.49
CA THR A 159 -4.66 -2.72 9.07
C THR A 159 -5.24 -1.55 8.25
N PRO A 160 -6.56 -1.33 8.29
CA PRO A 160 -7.18 -0.16 7.67
C PRO A 160 -6.59 1.17 8.16
N LEU A 161 -6.21 1.27 9.45
CA LEU A 161 -5.58 2.49 9.97
C LEU A 161 -4.19 2.71 9.34
N GLN A 162 -3.36 1.67 9.19
CA GLN A 162 -2.08 1.79 8.48
C GLN A 162 -2.27 2.24 7.03
N LEU A 163 -3.29 1.73 6.33
CA LEU A 163 -3.58 2.17 4.97
C LEU A 163 -4.05 3.64 4.92
N ALA A 164 -4.80 4.10 5.92
CA ALA A 164 -5.20 5.50 6.02
C ALA A 164 -4.00 6.42 6.31
N GLU A 165 -3.12 6.05 7.24
CA GLU A 165 -1.87 6.76 7.54
C GLU A 165 -0.93 6.83 6.33
N TYR A 166 -0.79 5.72 5.62
CA TYR A 166 -0.05 5.63 4.35
C TYR A 166 -0.60 6.60 3.29
N CYS A 167 -1.92 6.65 3.09
CA CYS A 167 -2.55 7.60 2.19
C CYS A 167 -2.30 9.05 2.63
N ALA A 168 -2.39 9.35 3.93
CA ALA A 168 -2.09 10.67 4.48
C ALA A 168 -0.63 11.07 4.24
N THR A 169 0.30 10.13 4.40
CA THR A 169 1.74 10.32 4.15
C THR A 169 2.02 10.64 2.68
N ILE A 170 1.36 9.97 1.74
CA ILE A 170 1.46 10.33 0.32
C ILE A 170 0.87 11.72 0.06
N ALA A 171 -0.29 12.01 0.64
CA ALA A 171 -0.99 13.27 0.39
C ALA A 171 -0.21 14.50 0.87
N ASN A 172 0.55 14.37 1.96
CA ASN A 172 1.36 15.47 2.51
C ASN A 172 2.79 15.55 1.97
N GLY A 173 3.17 14.69 1.01
CA GLY A 173 4.50 14.71 0.42
C GLY A 173 5.57 13.96 1.22
N GLY A 174 5.18 12.94 1.98
CA GLY A 174 6.09 11.94 2.53
C GLY A 174 6.35 11.99 4.03
N THR A 175 5.74 12.91 4.78
CA THR A 175 5.89 12.97 6.24
C THR A 175 4.84 12.11 6.92
N ARG A 176 5.26 11.06 7.60
CA ARG A 176 4.42 10.18 8.39
C ARG A 176 4.29 10.71 9.82
N HIS A 177 3.06 10.97 10.23
CA HIS A 177 2.75 11.42 11.59
C HIS A 177 2.08 10.30 12.39
N SER A 178 2.28 10.30 13.72
CA SER A 178 1.57 9.40 14.61
C SER A 178 0.05 9.63 14.54
N ALA A 179 -0.71 8.53 14.58
CA ALA A 179 -2.15 8.59 14.77
C ALA A 179 -2.47 8.84 16.25
N SER A 180 -3.52 9.61 16.54
CA SER A 180 -4.01 9.83 17.92
C SER A 180 -5.51 10.12 17.93
N ILE A 181 -6.19 9.65 18.99
CA ILE A 181 -7.57 9.98 19.29
C ILE A 181 -7.70 10.99 20.44
N LEU A 182 -6.63 11.15 21.23
CA LEU A 182 -6.58 12.11 22.33
C LEU A 182 -6.05 13.45 21.82
N LYS A 183 -6.95 14.44 21.68
CA LYS A 183 -6.56 15.77 21.23
C LYS A 183 -6.10 16.66 22.39
N THR A 184 -6.94 16.80 23.42
CA THR A 184 -6.67 17.67 24.57
C THR A 184 -7.24 17.07 25.86
N VAL A 185 -6.58 17.36 26.99
CA VAL A 185 -7.11 17.15 28.32
C VAL A 185 -7.19 18.50 29.03
N ARG A 186 -8.34 18.82 29.61
CA ARG A 186 -8.56 20.04 30.37
C ARG A 186 -8.94 19.73 31.82
N SER A 187 -8.76 20.71 32.72
CA SER A 187 -9.28 20.65 34.09
C SER A 187 -10.79 20.43 34.08
N TYR A 188 -11.34 19.99 35.22
CA TYR A 188 -12.78 19.69 35.37
C TYR A 188 -13.69 20.86 35.00
N ASP A 189 -13.27 22.10 35.34
CA ASP A 189 -13.96 23.33 35.00
C ASP A 189 -13.64 23.88 33.61
N GLY A 190 -12.76 23.23 32.88
CA GLY A 190 -12.33 23.63 31.54
C GLY A 190 -11.38 24.83 31.48
N SER A 191 -11.01 25.41 32.63
CA SER A 191 -10.21 26.65 32.70
C SER A 191 -8.73 26.44 32.35
N GLU A 192 -8.20 25.25 32.60
CA GLU A 192 -6.78 24.92 32.38
C GLU A 192 -6.62 23.84 31.31
N LEU A 193 -5.71 24.04 30.35
CA LEU A 193 -5.25 23.04 29.42
C LEU A 193 -4.15 22.22 30.08
N ILE A 194 -4.44 20.95 30.42
CA ILE A 194 -3.52 20.04 31.09
C ILE A 194 -2.60 19.35 30.08
N TYR A 195 -3.14 19.00 28.91
CA TYR A 195 -2.42 18.31 27.85
C TYR A 195 -2.99 18.68 26.49
N GLU A 196 -2.13 18.85 25.53
CA GLU A 196 -2.45 18.97 24.10
C GLU A 196 -1.58 18.01 23.32
N ASN A 197 -2.20 17.22 22.45
CA ASN A 197 -1.46 16.29 21.61
C ASN A 197 -0.80 17.02 20.47
N GLU A 198 0.48 16.78 20.31
CA GLU A 198 1.27 17.16 19.12
C GLU A 198 1.61 15.89 18.35
N ALA A 199 1.22 15.83 17.08
CA ALA A 199 1.51 14.66 16.24
C ALA A 199 3.02 14.51 16.04
N GLU A 200 3.56 13.37 16.47
CA GLU A 200 4.97 13.02 16.30
C GLU A 200 5.25 12.66 14.84
N VAL A 201 6.39 13.08 14.30
CA VAL A 201 6.89 12.58 13.01
C VAL A 201 7.57 11.24 13.23
N LEU A 202 6.97 10.17 12.74
CA LEU A 202 7.48 8.80 12.90
C LEU A 202 8.52 8.45 11.84
N SER A 203 8.35 8.95 10.61
CA SER A 203 9.27 8.71 9.49
C SER A 203 9.04 9.73 8.38
N THR A 204 10.00 9.78 7.45
CA THR A 204 9.88 10.59 6.23
C THR A 204 10.32 9.76 5.03
N VAL A 205 9.52 9.79 3.98
CA VAL A 205 9.85 9.21 2.68
C VAL A 205 10.38 10.31 1.78
N GLU A 206 11.68 10.29 1.52
CA GLU A 206 12.33 11.30 0.69
C GLU A 206 12.28 10.90 -0.79
N THR A 207 11.73 11.76 -1.63
CA THR A 207 11.79 11.67 -3.09
C THR A 207 11.57 13.07 -3.68
N SER A 208 11.72 13.21 -5.01
CA SER A 208 11.54 14.51 -5.66
C SER A 208 10.06 14.91 -5.71
N ASP A 209 9.81 16.24 -5.77
CA ASP A 209 8.47 16.79 -5.95
C ASP A 209 7.78 16.27 -7.22
N TYR A 210 8.56 16.01 -8.27
CA TYR A 210 8.06 15.41 -9.52
C TYR A 210 7.52 13.99 -9.33
N ASN A 211 8.20 13.19 -8.48
CA ASN A 211 7.77 11.84 -8.17
C ASN A 211 6.47 11.86 -7.35
N TRP A 212 6.41 12.74 -6.34
CA TRP A 212 5.18 12.95 -5.55
C TRP A 212 4.02 13.38 -6.44
N ALA A 213 4.23 14.41 -7.28
CA ALA A 213 3.20 14.92 -8.17
C ALA A 213 2.67 13.83 -9.13
N ALA A 214 3.56 12.99 -9.68
CA ALA A 214 3.16 11.92 -10.59
C ALA A 214 2.28 10.86 -9.89
N VAL A 215 2.65 10.45 -8.68
CA VAL A 215 1.90 9.44 -7.91
C VAL A 215 0.58 10.01 -7.40
N GLN A 216 0.59 11.20 -6.78
CA GLN A 216 -0.63 11.90 -6.32
C GLN A 216 -1.60 12.14 -7.47
N LYS A 217 -1.10 12.54 -8.65
CA LYS A 217 -1.94 12.69 -9.85
C LYS A 217 -2.57 11.37 -10.28
N GLY A 218 -1.84 10.27 -10.24
CA GLY A 218 -2.37 8.93 -10.53
C GLY A 218 -3.51 8.56 -9.57
N MET A 219 -3.31 8.75 -8.27
CA MET A 219 -4.35 8.52 -7.25
C MET A 219 -5.58 9.42 -7.44
N TYR A 220 -5.36 10.70 -7.77
CA TYR A 220 -6.46 11.61 -8.09
C TYR A 220 -7.29 11.11 -9.28
N LEU A 221 -6.62 10.62 -10.34
CA LEU A 221 -7.29 10.12 -11.53
C LEU A 221 -8.08 8.83 -11.26
N VAL A 222 -7.63 7.96 -10.34
CA VAL A 222 -8.43 6.79 -9.91
C VAL A 222 -9.80 7.20 -9.41
N ALA A 223 -9.89 8.29 -8.65
CA ALA A 223 -11.14 8.75 -8.06
C ALA A 223 -11.99 9.63 -8.97
N ASN A 224 -11.39 10.25 -10.00
CA ASN A 224 -12.04 11.30 -10.80
C ASN A 224 -12.09 11.01 -12.30
N ASP A 225 -11.31 10.05 -12.80
CA ASP A 225 -11.36 9.58 -14.18
C ASP A 225 -12.13 8.25 -14.22
N LEU A 226 -13.19 8.20 -14.99
CA LEU A 226 -14.29 7.22 -14.94
C LEU A 226 -13.91 5.73 -15.12
N SER A 227 -12.65 5.38 -15.23
CA SER A 227 -12.24 4.01 -15.60
C SER A 227 -12.41 2.96 -14.51
N LEU A 228 -12.40 3.33 -13.21
CA LEU A 228 -12.53 2.39 -12.10
C LEU A 228 -13.79 2.56 -11.24
N ILE A 229 -14.44 3.73 -11.27
CA ILE A 229 -15.67 3.99 -10.50
C ILE A 229 -16.87 3.18 -11.03
N HIS A 230 -16.87 2.78 -12.29
CA HIS A 230 -17.97 2.03 -12.94
C HIS A 230 -17.76 0.51 -13.00
N ILE A 231 -16.78 -0.07 -12.31
CA ILE A 231 -16.56 -1.53 -12.25
C ILE A 231 -17.42 -2.20 -11.15
N SER A 232 -18.14 -1.44 -10.34
CA SER A 232 -18.90 -1.91 -9.18
C SER A 232 -20.44 -1.91 -9.37
N GLU A 233 -20.94 -1.87 -10.60
CA GLU A 233 -22.36 -2.15 -10.87
C GLU A 233 -22.56 -3.48 -11.58
#